data_c3f1aa626bd92fffb6739142a156aae4
#
_entry.id   c3f1aa626bd92fffb6739142a156aae4
#
_cell.length_a   1.000
_cell.length_b   1.000
_cell.length_c   1.000
_cell.angle_alpha   90.00
_cell.angle_beta   90.00
_cell.angle_gamma   90.00
#
_symmetry.space_group_name_H-M   'P 1'
#
loop_
_entity.id
_entity.type
_entity.pdbx_description
1 polymer ?
#
loop_
_entity_poly.entity_id
_entity_poly.type
_entity_poly.pdbx_seq_one_letter_code
_entity_poly.pdbx_strand_id
1 'polypeptide(L)'
;MFEVALLYPDKQQGAAKRYGMPQDMSKDLNLSVILRAMAKEDEEIFTNCQRVLLCPVTDEKTLHFRQQMVSDAVSHPEFYEEMYRIAKEAMQEIHKYTSKKTSNKVVQITESLDLLRILLKYLRYLKEHLRSEQAEKADAMYLFTTKFREHFTDDFAKDLERHIDDMAVLMQGGRLILTAGVAGGLKCGDAMVNRLDPVDYRKMGKFRRTLRWLLLHLASPEAILLNQEALKQDAIRMEENGLLYTQEIYREFLYQFQEFFSQLQIQVGFYVGCANLGRSLHNLKNENMLSACEP
;
A
#
# COMPACT_ATOMS: atom_id res chain seq x y z
N MET A 1 2.09 -6.37 -6.80
CA MET A 1 2.62 -6.53 -5.43
C MET A 1 2.41 -7.98 -5.00
N PHE A 2 3.26 -8.55 -4.13
CA PHE A 2 3.06 -9.91 -3.64
C PHE A 2 1.94 -9.97 -2.58
N GLU A 3 1.32 -11.14 -2.43
CA GLU A 3 0.21 -11.36 -1.54
C GLU A 3 0.67 -11.67 -0.11
N VAL A 4 -0.06 -11.16 0.89
CA VAL A 4 0.16 -11.51 2.28
C VAL A 4 -0.51 -12.88 2.55
N ALA A 5 0.31 -13.90 2.86
CA ALA A 5 -0.15 -15.27 3.08
C ALA A 5 0.28 -15.76 4.47
N LEU A 6 -0.33 -15.21 5.53
CA LEU A 6 -0.05 -15.56 6.92
C LEU A 6 -1.16 -16.43 7.56
N LEU A 7 -2.38 -16.43 7.00
CA LEU A 7 -3.49 -17.23 7.47
C LEU A 7 -3.74 -18.50 6.64
N TYR A 8 -3.31 -18.47 5.37
CA TYR A 8 -3.53 -19.55 4.42
C TYR A 8 -2.26 -19.79 3.62
N PRO A 9 -1.75 -21.02 3.54
CA PRO A 9 -0.54 -21.33 2.77
C PRO A 9 -0.75 -21.21 1.25
N ASP A 10 -1.98 -21.41 0.77
CA ASP A 10 -2.36 -21.40 -0.64
C ASP A 10 -3.55 -20.48 -0.93
N LYS A 11 -3.50 -19.74 -2.06
CA LYS A 11 -4.55 -18.80 -2.52
C LYS A 11 -5.96 -19.40 -2.63
N GLN A 12 -6.05 -20.65 -3.05
CA GLN A 12 -7.34 -21.30 -3.32
C GLN A 12 -8.16 -21.58 -2.05
N GLN A 13 -7.52 -21.55 -0.88
CA GLN A 13 -8.19 -21.80 0.40
C GLN A 13 -8.72 -20.52 1.06
N GLY A 14 -8.25 -19.34 0.64
CA GLY A 14 -8.72 -18.05 1.16
C GLY A 14 -10.20 -17.73 0.86
N ALA A 15 -10.79 -18.41 -0.13
CA ALA A 15 -12.24 -18.42 -0.37
C ALA A 15 -12.91 -19.48 0.50
N ALA A 16 -12.71 -19.41 1.84
CA ALA A 16 -13.32 -20.33 2.77
C ALA A 16 -14.83 -20.43 2.54
N LYS A 17 -15.30 -21.60 2.18
CA LYS A 17 -16.74 -21.89 2.14
C LYS A 17 -17.29 -21.54 3.53
N ARG A 18 -18.17 -20.57 3.59
CA ARG A 18 -18.90 -20.26 4.82
C ARG A 18 -19.76 -21.45 5.15
N TYR A 19 -19.34 -22.27 6.11
CA TYR A 19 -20.13 -23.38 6.63
C TYR A 19 -21.03 -22.87 7.73
N GLY A 20 -22.33 -23.13 7.61
CA GLY A 20 -23.33 -22.86 8.64
C GLY A 20 -23.75 -21.39 8.78
N MET A 21 -24.52 -21.12 9.82
CA MET A 21 -24.95 -19.79 10.21
C MET A 21 -23.92 -19.17 11.20
N PRO A 22 -23.10 -18.20 10.78
CA PRO A 22 -22.05 -17.62 11.65
C PRO A 22 -22.59 -17.06 12.97
N GLN A 23 -23.85 -16.62 12.96
CA GLN A 23 -24.52 -16.06 14.16
C GLN A 23 -24.81 -17.12 15.23
N ASP A 24 -25.25 -18.30 14.84
CA ASP A 24 -25.54 -19.39 15.76
C ASP A 24 -24.26 -19.91 16.40
N MET A 25 -23.23 -20.16 15.60
CA MET A 25 -21.91 -20.54 16.09
C MET A 25 -21.32 -19.52 17.08
N SER A 26 -21.48 -18.22 16.83
CA SER A 26 -21.02 -17.16 17.75
C SER A 26 -21.75 -17.17 19.09
N LYS A 27 -23.06 -17.48 19.09
CA LYS A 27 -23.88 -17.60 20.30
C LYS A 27 -23.58 -18.88 21.07
N ASP A 28 -23.61 -20.02 20.40
CA ASP A 28 -23.48 -21.34 21.01
C ASP A 28 -22.12 -21.53 21.70
N LEU A 29 -21.05 -20.97 21.08
CA LEU A 29 -19.71 -21.01 21.63
C LEU A 29 -19.36 -19.80 22.51
N ASN A 30 -20.30 -18.87 22.74
CA ASN A 30 -20.09 -17.62 23.48
C ASN A 30 -18.81 -16.88 23.05
N LEU A 31 -18.56 -16.82 21.73
CA LEU A 31 -17.32 -16.30 21.16
C LEU A 31 -17.06 -14.83 21.56
N SER A 32 -18.09 -14.08 21.98
CA SER A 32 -17.94 -12.70 22.37
C SER A 32 -16.95 -12.49 23.54
N VAL A 33 -16.91 -13.43 24.49
CA VAL A 33 -15.98 -13.37 25.62
C VAL A 33 -14.54 -13.55 25.14
N ILE A 34 -14.31 -14.55 24.30
CA ILE A 34 -12.99 -14.85 23.72
C ILE A 34 -12.53 -13.69 22.85
N LEU A 35 -13.41 -13.20 21.97
CA LEU A 35 -13.11 -12.08 21.07
C LEU A 35 -12.76 -10.79 21.85
N ARG A 36 -13.42 -10.51 22.94
CA ARG A 36 -13.09 -9.35 23.80
C ARG A 36 -11.73 -9.53 24.47
N ALA A 37 -11.40 -10.73 24.95
CA ALA A 37 -10.08 -11.01 25.51
C ALA A 37 -8.97 -10.89 24.45
N MET A 38 -9.24 -11.31 23.19
CA MET A 38 -8.33 -11.15 22.07
C MET A 38 -8.15 -9.69 21.67
N ALA A 39 -9.24 -8.94 21.60
CA ALA A 39 -9.25 -7.57 21.12
C ALA A 39 -8.72 -6.57 22.15
N LYS A 40 -8.86 -6.87 23.43
CA LYS A 40 -8.77 -5.86 24.49
C LYS A 40 -9.70 -4.69 24.17
N GLU A 41 -9.14 -3.53 23.80
CA GLU A 41 -9.90 -2.33 23.43
C GLU A 41 -9.84 -1.99 21.91
N ASP A 42 -9.24 -2.84 21.10
CA ASP A 42 -9.08 -2.61 19.65
C ASP A 42 -10.21 -3.26 18.85
N GLU A 43 -11.17 -2.47 18.39
CA GLU A 43 -12.32 -2.93 17.61
C GLU A 43 -11.93 -3.54 16.24
N GLU A 44 -10.79 -3.15 15.68
CA GLU A 44 -10.31 -3.73 14.43
C GLU A 44 -9.76 -5.14 14.66
N ILE A 45 -9.04 -5.37 15.77
CA ILE A 45 -8.62 -6.72 16.19
C ILE A 45 -9.85 -7.57 16.49
N PHE A 46 -10.86 -7.04 17.17
CA PHE A 46 -12.14 -7.73 17.40
C PHE A 46 -12.74 -8.25 16.09
N THR A 47 -12.90 -7.33 15.13
CA THR A 47 -13.48 -7.64 13.82
C THR A 47 -12.65 -8.65 13.04
N ASN A 48 -11.32 -8.53 13.05
CA ASN A 48 -10.41 -9.42 12.36
C ASN A 48 -10.45 -10.83 12.98
N CYS A 49 -10.40 -10.94 14.30
CA CYS A 49 -10.51 -12.21 15.02
C CYS A 49 -11.85 -12.87 14.78
N GLN A 50 -12.95 -12.12 14.85
CA GLN A 50 -14.29 -12.63 14.56
C GLN A 50 -14.38 -13.21 13.14
N ARG A 51 -13.86 -12.48 12.14
CA ARG A 51 -13.85 -12.93 10.74
C ARG A 51 -13.10 -14.23 10.56
N VAL A 52 -11.95 -14.40 11.21
CA VAL A 52 -11.12 -15.61 11.11
C VAL A 52 -11.76 -16.78 11.85
N LEU A 53 -12.26 -16.57 13.07
CA LEU A 53 -12.87 -17.62 13.89
C LEU A 53 -14.21 -18.14 13.32
N LEU A 54 -14.98 -17.27 12.65
CA LEU A 54 -16.21 -17.67 11.97
C LEU A 54 -15.99 -18.37 10.62
N CYS A 55 -14.74 -18.53 10.19
CA CYS A 55 -14.34 -19.26 9.00
C CYS A 55 -13.48 -20.47 9.40
N PRO A 56 -14.10 -21.60 9.85
CA PRO A 56 -13.36 -22.75 10.33
C PRO A 56 -12.51 -23.37 9.22
N VAL A 57 -11.32 -23.83 9.61
CA VAL A 57 -10.40 -24.56 8.74
C VAL A 57 -10.67 -26.04 8.85
N THR A 58 -10.80 -26.71 7.71
CA THR A 58 -11.12 -28.15 7.64
C THR A 58 -9.95 -28.98 7.12
N ASP A 59 -8.91 -28.35 6.58
CA ASP A 59 -7.72 -29.06 6.11
C ASP A 59 -6.57 -29.00 7.13
N GLU A 60 -5.89 -30.12 7.26
CA GLU A 60 -4.81 -30.32 8.23
C GLU A 60 -3.62 -29.40 7.98
N LYS A 61 -3.28 -29.17 6.71
CA LYS A 61 -2.14 -28.31 6.32
C LYS A 61 -2.33 -26.86 6.80
N THR A 62 -3.50 -26.29 6.55
CA THR A 62 -3.80 -24.91 7.00
C THR A 62 -3.92 -24.85 8.52
N LEU A 63 -4.44 -25.90 9.18
CA LEU A 63 -4.52 -25.96 10.63
C LEU A 63 -3.13 -25.93 11.26
N HIS A 64 -2.22 -26.81 10.83
CA HIS A 64 -0.84 -26.81 11.31
C HIS A 64 -0.11 -25.51 11.05
N PHE A 65 -0.27 -24.94 9.86
CA PHE A 65 0.29 -23.65 9.50
C PHE A 65 -0.15 -22.55 10.48
N ARG A 66 -1.45 -22.46 10.78
CA ARG A 66 -1.97 -21.48 11.75
C ARG A 66 -1.50 -21.75 13.17
N GLN A 67 -1.42 -23.02 13.59
CA GLN A 67 -0.95 -23.38 14.93
C GLN A 67 0.51 -22.95 15.14
N GLN A 68 1.38 -23.17 14.16
CA GLN A 68 2.77 -22.70 14.21
C GLN A 68 2.83 -21.16 14.32
N MET A 69 2.05 -20.45 13.53
CA MET A 69 1.98 -18.98 13.59
C MET A 69 1.42 -18.46 14.91
N VAL A 70 0.42 -19.12 15.50
CA VAL A 70 -0.11 -18.76 16.83
C VAL A 70 0.94 -18.97 17.90
N SER A 71 1.65 -20.11 17.87
CA SER A 71 2.73 -20.38 18.80
C SER A 71 3.83 -19.33 18.72
N ASP A 72 4.24 -18.96 17.51
CA ASP A 72 5.24 -17.92 17.28
C ASP A 72 4.75 -16.54 17.79
N ALA A 73 3.51 -16.17 17.51
CA ALA A 73 2.95 -14.90 17.97
C ALA A 73 2.80 -14.81 19.50
N VAL A 74 2.48 -15.92 20.16
CA VAL A 74 2.43 -15.97 21.63
C VAL A 74 3.84 -15.86 22.22
N SER A 75 4.85 -16.43 21.57
CA SER A 75 6.25 -16.36 22.01
C SER A 75 6.90 -15.00 21.74
N HIS A 76 6.51 -14.32 20.66
CA HIS A 76 7.08 -13.04 20.20
C HIS A 76 6.01 -11.96 20.00
N PRO A 77 5.19 -11.64 21.00
CA PRO A 77 4.01 -10.79 20.82
C PRO A 77 4.36 -9.38 20.36
N GLU A 78 5.47 -8.79 20.82
CA GLU A 78 5.92 -7.44 20.46
C GLU A 78 6.25 -7.30 18.98
N PHE A 79 6.77 -8.37 18.37
CA PHE A 79 7.05 -8.40 16.95
C PHE A 79 5.78 -8.28 16.11
N TYR A 80 4.73 -9.01 16.47
CA TYR A 80 3.44 -8.96 15.76
C TYR A 80 2.68 -7.67 16.05
N GLU A 81 2.76 -7.15 17.26
CA GLU A 81 2.16 -5.86 17.66
C GLU A 81 2.75 -4.71 16.83
N GLU A 82 4.07 -4.70 16.63
CA GLU A 82 4.73 -3.68 15.83
C GLU A 82 4.37 -3.79 14.33
N MET A 83 4.32 -5.01 13.76
CA MET A 83 3.83 -5.21 12.40
C MET A 83 2.40 -4.72 12.22
N TYR A 84 1.53 -5.02 13.18
CA TYR A 84 0.15 -4.58 13.17
C TYR A 84 0.05 -3.06 13.25
N ARG A 85 0.84 -2.42 14.12
CA ARG A 85 0.89 -0.97 14.27
C ARG A 85 1.30 -0.29 12.95
N ILE A 86 2.35 -0.78 12.29
CA ILE A 86 2.82 -0.26 11.00
C ILE A 86 1.70 -0.36 9.95
N ALA A 87 1.05 -1.50 9.84
CA ALA A 87 -0.04 -1.70 8.90
C ALA A 87 -1.26 -0.81 9.20
N LYS A 88 -1.64 -0.68 10.45
CA LYS A 88 -2.76 0.16 10.92
C LYS A 88 -2.51 1.63 10.62
N GLU A 89 -1.34 2.15 10.93
CA GLU A 89 -0.96 3.54 10.65
C GLU A 89 -0.96 3.82 9.14
N ALA A 90 -0.41 2.91 8.32
CA ALA A 90 -0.47 3.05 6.87
C ALA A 90 -1.91 3.10 6.35
N MET A 91 -2.81 2.27 6.87
CA MET A 91 -4.23 2.28 6.51
C MET A 91 -4.93 3.56 6.94
N GLN A 92 -4.57 4.13 8.09
CA GLN A 92 -5.09 5.44 8.54
C GLN A 92 -4.70 6.57 7.58
N GLU A 93 -3.46 6.58 7.07
CA GLU A 93 -3.04 7.56 6.07
C GLU A 93 -3.82 7.39 4.75
N ILE A 94 -4.05 6.16 4.31
CA ILE A 94 -4.88 5.87 3.12
C ILE A 94 -6.31 6.39 3.31
N HIS A 95 -6.92 6.16 4.48
CA HIS A 95 -8.27 6.63 4.77
C HIS A 95 -8.38 8.17 4.81
N LYS A 96 -7.38 8.86 5.37
CA LYS A 96 -7.31 10.33 5.33
C LYS A 96 -7.26 10.86 3.90
N TYR A 97 -6.53 10.18 3.02
CA TYR A 97 -6.44 10.54 1.61
C TYR A 97 -7.77 10.32 0.89
N THR A 98 -8.38 9.14 1.03
CA THR A 98 -9.62 8.77 0.33
C THR A 98 -10.83 9.60 0.76
N SER A 99 -10.79 10.24 1.92
CA SER A 99 -11.84 11.14 2.41
C SER A 99 -11.86 12.50 1.71
N LYS A 100 -10.76 12.90 1.07
CA LYS A 100 -10.65 14.16 0.33
C LYS A 100 -11.22 14.01 -1.07
N LYS A 101 -12.22 14.82 -1.42
CA LYS A 101 -12.81 14.84 -2.76
C LYS A 101 -12.44 16.13 -3.47
N THR A 102 -11.63 16.06 -4.51
CA THR A 102 -11.36 17.18 -5.42
C THR A 102 -11.68 16.77 -6.85
N SER A 103 -12.13 17.69 -7.67
CA SER A 103 -12.35 17.46 -9.10
C SER A 103 -11.12 17.80 -9.96
N ASN A 104 -10.14 18.46 -9.39
CA ASN A 104 -8.91 18.87 -10.10
C ASN A 104 -7.93 17.69 -10.21
N LYS A 105 -7.70 17.20 -11.45
CA LYS A 105 -6.84 16.06 -11.74
C LYS A 105 -5.38 16.25 -11.29
N VAL A 106 -4.82 17.45 -11.49
CA VAL A 106 -3.45 17.76 -11.05
C VAL A 106 -3.34 17.68 -9.54
N VAL A 107 -4.33 18.19 -8.81
CA VAL A 107 -4.37 18.08 -7.34
C VAL A 107 -4.49 16.62 -6.91
N GLN A 108 -5.35 15.84 -7.56
CA GLN A 108 -5.49 14.39 -7.26
C GLN A 108 -4.19 13.63 -7.49
N ILE A 109 -3.47 13.90 -8.59
CA ILE A 109 -2.17 13.27 -8.87
C ILE A 109 -1.15 13.69 -7.80
N THR A 110 -1.08 14.97 -7.45
CA THR A 110 -0.15 15.48 -6.42
C THR A 110 -0.41 14.83 -5.06
N GLU A 111 -1.67 14.75 -4.64
CA GLU A 111 -2.06 14.08 -3.40
C GLU A 111 -1.75 12.57 -3.45
N SER A 112 -1.90 11.93 -4.62
CA SER A 112 -1.50 10.52 -4.81
C SER A 112 0.00 10.32 -4.64
N LEU A 113 0.83 11.22 -5.18
CA LEU A 113 2.28 11.19 -5.02
C LEU A 113 2.70 11.38 -3.57
N ASP A 114 2.06 12.30 -2.85
CA ASP A 114 2.32 12.54 -1.43
C ASP A 114 1.96 11.31 -0.59
N LEU A 115 0.82 10.66 -0.87
CA LEU A 115 0.44 9.43 -0.21
C LEU A 115 1.41 8.28 -0.53
N LEU A 116 1.83 8.13 -1.79
CA LEU A 116 2.82 7.11 -2.17
C LEU A 116 4.15 7.31 -1.42
N ARG A 117 4.60 8.56 -1.22
CA ARG A 117 5.79 8.87 -0.43
C ARG A 117 5.63 8.44 1.04
N ILE A 118 4.45 8.68 1.61
CA ILE A 118 4.13 8.25 2.98
C ILE A 118 4.11 6.71 3.08
N LEU A 119 3.45 6.03 2.14
CA LEU A 119 3.37 4.56 2.13
C LEU A 119 4.73 3.90 1.90
N LEU A 120 5.60 4.50 1.09
CA LEU A 120 6.99 4.06 0.92
C LEU A 120 7.76 4.11 2.25
N LYS A 121 7.51 5.11 3.09
CA LYS A 121 8.09 5.19 4.44
C LYS A 121 7.62 4.03 5.32
N TYR A 122 6.32 3.67 5.30
CA TYR A 122 5.81 2.53 6.06
C TYR A 122 6.36 1.19 5.54
N LEU A 123 6.57 1.03 4.24
CA LEU A 123 7.25 -0.15 3.69
C LEU A 123 8.71 -0.25 4.17
N ARG A 124 9.41 0.88 4.28
CA ARG A 124 10.77 0.92 4.86
C ARG A 124 10.75 0.54 6.34
N TYR A 125 9.82 1.05 7.12
CA TYR A 125 9.66 0.67 8.53
C TYR A 125 9.39 -0.84 8.68
N LEU A 126 8.48 -1.38 7.88
CA LEU A 126 8.22 -2.81 7.87
C LEU A 126 9.47 -3.62 7.49
N LYS A 127 10.23 -3.17 6.50
CA LYS A 127 11.49 -3.82 6.07
C LYS A 127 12.52 -3.86 7.19
N GLU A 128 12.70 -2.75 7.89
CA GLU A 128 13.64 -2.67 9.03
C GLU A 128 13.19 -3.56 10.19
N HIS A 129 11.89 -3.52 10.50
CA HIS A 129 11.31 -4.37 11.54
C HIS A 129 11.49 -5.86 11.23
N LEU A 130 11.24 -6.29 9.98
CA LEU A 130 11.47 -7.66 9.54
C LEU A 130 12.95 -8.08 9.52
N ARG A 131 13.89 -7.13 9.57
CA ARG A 131 15.32 -7.39 9.68
C ARG A 131 15.80 -7.52 11.12
N SER A 132 15.20 -6.79 12.06
CA SER A 132 15.68 -6.64 13.43
C SER A 132 15.61 -7.92 14.25
N GLU A 133 14.68 -8.81 13.93
CA GLU A 133 14.50 -10.06 14.64
C GLU A 133 14.78 -11.28 13.75
N GLN A 134 15.94 -11.91 13.99
CA GLN A 134 16.34 -13.17 13.34
C GLN A 134 15.99 -14.41 14.17
N ALA A 135 15.14 -14.26 15.21
CA ALA A 135 14.73 -15.37 16.05
C ALA A 135 14.06 -16.49 15.23
N GLU A 136 14.01 -17.71 15.75
CA GLU A 136 13.33 -18.86 15.18
C GLU A 136 11.86 -18.54 14.96
N LYS A 137 11.54 -18.08 13.77
CA LYS A 137 10.18 -17.72 13.38
C LYS A 137 9.50 -18.89 12.71
N ALA A 138 8.16 -18.94 12.82
CA ALA A 138 7.37 -19.90 12.06
C ALA A 138 7.73 -19.85 10.56
N ASP A 139 7.71 -21.00 9.89
CA ASP A 139 8.03 -21.14 8.46
C ASP A 139 7.27 -20.14 7.59
N ALA A 140 6.01 -19.88 7.95
CA ALA A 140 5.17 -18.90 7.25
C ALA A 140 5.71 -17.47 7.36
N MET A 141 6.16 -17.07 8.54
CA MET A 141 6.74 -15.75 8.75
C MET A 141 8.08 -15.61 8.04
N TYR A 142 8.89 -16.66 8.05
CA TYR A 142 10.14 -16.71 7.30
C TYR A 142 9.88 -16.55 5.79
N LEU A 143 8.90 -17.30 5.25
CA LEU A 143 8.54 -17.23 3.83
C LEU A 143 8.00 -15.84 3.46
N PHE A 144 7.14 -15.26 4.30
CA PHE A 144 6.63 -13.89 4.11
C PHE A 144 7.78 -12.88 4.08
N THR A 145 8.69 -12.94 5.06
CA THR A 145 9.84 -12.03 5.17
C THR A 145 10.75 -12.13 3.95
N THR A 146 11.03 -13.35 3.49
CA THR A 146 11.87 -13.61 2.32
C THR A 146 11.22 -13.02 1.06
N LYS A 147 9.97 -13.35 0.79
CA LYS A 147 9.21 -12.82 -0.35
C LYS A 147 9.10 -11.29 -0.30
N PHE A 148 8.86 -10.72 0.87
CA PHE A 148 8.79 -9.28 1.03
C PHE A 148 10.11 -8.61 0.64
N ARG A 149 11.26 -9.15 1.10
CA ARG A 149 12.59 -8.64 0.76
C ARG A 149 12.93 -8.75 -0.72
N GLU A 150 12.53 -9.84 -1.36
CA GLU A 150 12.72 -10.06 -2.81
C GLU A 150 11.92 -9.05 -3.65
N HIS A 151 10.70 -8.72 -3.24
CA HIS A 151 9.84 -7.77 -3.96
C HIS A 151 10.12 -6.31 -3.61
N PHE A 152 10.45 -6.03 -2.35
CA PHE A 152 10.74 -4.70 -1.86
C PHE A 152 12.24 -4.48 -1.66
N THR A 153 12.97 -4.44 -2.80
CA THR A 153 14.42 -4.17 -2.82
C THR A 153 14.72 -2.70 -2.56
N ASP A 154 15.96 -2.39 -2.18
CA ASP A 154 16.41 -1.01 -2.00
C ASP A 154 16.42 -0.24 -3.33
N ASP A 155 16.70 -0.94 -4.43
CA ASP A 155 16.67 -0.34 -5.78
C ASP A 155 15.23 0.00 -6.19
N PHE A 156 14.27 -0.89 -5.95
CA PHE A 156 12.85 -0.59 -6.17
C PHE A 156 12.41 0.64 -5.37
N ALA A 157 12.81 0.73 -4.09
CA ALA A 157 12.46 1.86 -3.24
C ALA A 157 13.06 3.19 -3.75
N LYS A 158 14.32 3.17 -4.21
CA LYS A 158 15.01 4.34 -4.80
C LYS A 158 14.39 4.75 -6.13
N ASP A 159 14.06 3.77 -6.99
CA ASP A 159 13.46 4.03 -8.29
C ASP A 159 12.06 4.62 -8.15
N LEU A 160 11.25 4.10 -7.21
CA LEU A 160 9.94 4.65 -6.91
C LEU A 160 10.04 6.08 -6.33
N GLU A 161 10.98 6.32 -5.41
CA GLU A 161 11.20 7.66 -4.83
C GLU A 161 11.60 8.68 -5.90
N ARG A 162 12.55 8.31 -6.78
CA ARG A 162 12.96 9.14 -7.91
C ARG A 162 11.77 9.44 -8.84
N HIS A 163 10.98 8.42 -9.16
CA HIS A 163 9.78 8.61 -9.99
C HIS A 163 8.76 9.56 -9.35
N ILE A 164 8.52 9.42 -8.04
CA ILE A 164 7.64 10.35 -7.29
C ILE A 164 8.18 11.78 -7.36
N ASP A 165 9.49 11.98 -7.19
CA ASP A 165 10.11 13.30 -7.23
C ASP A 165 10.06 13.92 -8.62
N ASP A 166 10.37 13.16 -9.67
CA ASP A 166 10.28 13.60 -11.07
C ASP A 166 8.86 14.03 -11.43
N MET A 167 7.87 13.26 -11.02
CA MET A 167 6.46 13.55 -11.27
C MET A 167 5.96 14.74 -10.44
N ALA A 168 6.42 14.90 -9.21
CA ALA A 168 6.09 16.07 -8.38
C ALA A 168 6.61 17.37 -9.03
N VAL A 169 7.82 17.35 -9.59
CA VAL A 169 8.37 18.49 -10.35
C VAL A 169 7.53 18.79 -11.59
N LEU A 170 7.08 17.74 -12.30
CA LEU A 170 6.21 17.88 -13.47
C LEU A 170 4.87 18.53 -13.11
N MET A 171 4.23 18.06 -12.04
CA MET A 171 2.94 18.60 -11.57
C MET A 171 3.04 20.05 -11.08
N GLN A 172 4.22 20.49 -10.63
CA GLN A 172 4.49 21.88 -10.23
C GLN A 172 4.79 22.84 -11.40
N GLY A 173 4.62 22.40 -12.65
CA GLY A 173 4.83 23.18 -13.86
C GLY A 173 6.15 22.87 -14.57
N GLY A 174 6.69 21.66 -14.39
CA GLY A 174 7.72 21.09 -15.25
C GLY A 174 7.22 20.94 -16.68
N ARG A 175 8.15 20.85 -17.65
CA ARG A 175 7.81 20.65 -19.05
C ARG A 175 7.92 19.19 -19.43
N LEU A 176 6.87 18.71 -20.07
CA LEU A 176 6.86 17.43 -20.76
C LEU A 176 7.35 17.64 -22.20
N ILE A 177 8.40 16.95 -22.60
CA ILE A 177 8.86 16.95 -24.00
C ILE A 177 8.20 15.76 -24.69
N LEU A 178 7.29 16.06 -25.60
CA LEU A 178 6.60 15.07 -26.42
C LEU A 178 7.23 15.07 -27.80
N THR A 179 7.45 13.88 -28.37
CA THR A 179 7.68 13.69 -29.80
C THR A 179 6.39 13.18 -30.39
N ALA A 180 5.87 13.89 -31.40
CA ALA A 180 4.68 13.46 -32.11
C ALA A 180 5.00 13.36 -33.60
N GLY A 181 4.51 12.29 -34.25
CA GLY A 181 4.48 12.18 -35.71
C GLY A 181 3.44 13.11 -36.33
N VAL A 182 3.65 13.54 -37.55
CA VAL A 182 2.64 14.29 -38.32
C VAL A 182 1.76 13.28 -39.08
N ALA A 183 0.49 13.22 -38.71
CA ALA A 183 -0.52 12.38 -39.40
C ALA A 183 -1.22 13.18 -40.50
N GLY A 184 -2.05 12.50 -41.31
CA GLY A 184 -2.80 13.11 -42.37
C GLY A 184 -3.68 14.29 -41.91
N GLY A 185 -3.67 15.40 -42.66
CA GLY A 185 -4.37 16.64 -42.31
C GLY A 185 -3.62 17.52 -41.30
N LEU A 186 -2.29 17.36 -41.18
CA LEU A 186 -1.43 18.09 -40.26
C LEU A 186 -1.80 17.94 -38.77
N LYS A 187 -2.39 16.81 -38.41
CA LYS A 187 -2.70 16.45 -37.03
C LYS A 187 -1.50 15.76 -36.36
N CYS A 188 -1.36 15.95 -35.05
CA CYS A 188 -0.41 15.16 -34.27
C CYS A 188 -0.88 13.70 -34.21
N GLY A 189 -0.06 12.77 -34.68
CA GLY A 189 -0.26 11.32 -34.51
C GLY A 189 0.80 10.76 -33.56
N ASP A 190 0.50 9.66 -32.90
CA ASP A 190 1.40 8.86 -32.07
C ASP A 190 2.38 9.65 -31.19
N ALA A 191 1.83 10.42 -30.26
CA ALA A 191 2.64 11.20 -29.34
C ALA A 191 3.32 10.28 -28.31
N MET A 192 4.66 10.36 -28.22
CA MET A 192 5.45 9.65 -27.23
C MET A 192 6.09 10.63 -26.27
N VAL A 193 6.10 10.30 -24.98
CA VAL A 193 6.83 11.04 -23.96
C VAL A 193 8.31 10.66 -24.06
N ASN A 194 9.15 11.57 -24.52
CA ASN A 194 10.57 11.34 -24.68
C ASN A 194 11.40 11.70 -23.44
N ARG A 195 11.04 12.76 -22.75
CA ARG A 195 11.85 13.28 -21.64
C ARG A 195 11.02 14.18 -20.73
N LEU A 196 11.28 14.04 -19.43
CA LEU A 196 10.91 15.03 -18.42
C LEU A 196 12.05 16.07 -18.32
N ASP A 197 11.72 17.35 -18.47
CA ASP A 197 12.67 18.43 -18.22
C ASP A 197 12.40 19.01 -16.83
N PRO A 198 13.23 18.69 -15.82
CA PRO A 198 13.02 19.10 -14.43
C PRO A 198 13.32 20.58 -14.17
N VAL A 199 13.49 21.39 -15.21
CA VAL A 199 13.86 22.80 -15.07
C VAL A 199 12.71 23.62 -14.50
N ASP A 200 12.85 24.05 -13.27
CA ASP A 200 11.94 25.00 -12.61
C ASP A 200 12.09 26.39 -13.27
N TYR A 201 11.24 26.66 -14.25
CA TYR A 201 11.22 27.94 -14.98
C TYR A 201 10.84 29.14 -14.10
N ARG A 202 10.28 28.94 -12.91
CA ARG A 202 9.97 30.04 -11.96
C ARG A 202 11.24 30.62 -11.35
N LYS A 203 12.31 29.82 -11.24
CA LYS A 203 13.62 30.25 -10.72
C LYS A 203 14.55 30.79 -11.79
N MET A 204 14.21 30.69 -13.09
CA MET A 204 15.03 31.26 -14.17
C MET A 204 14.75 32.74 -14.31
N GLY A 205 15.82 33.56 -14.24
CA GLY A 205 15.75 35.00 -14.50
C GLY A 205 15.19 35.29 -15.90
N LYS A 206 14.46 36.39 -16.04
CA LYS A 206 13.76 36.81 -17.28
C LYS A 206 14.65 36.73 -18.52
N PHE A 207 15.93 37.11 -18.43
CA PHE A 207 16.89 37.09 -19.54
C PHE A 207 17.22 35.68 -20.04
N ARG A 208 17.44 34.70 -19.17
CA ARG A 208 17.68 33.30 -19.56
C ARG A 208 16.44 32.66 -20.19
N ARG A 209 15.27 33.05 -19.75
CA ARG A 209 13.98 32.57 -20.30
C ARG A 209 13.78 33.08 -21.72
N THR A 210 14.09 34.34 -22.02
CA THR A 210 14.00 34.93 -23.35
C THR A 210 15.05 34.39 -24.30
N LEU A 211 16.31 34.23 -23.85
CA LEU A 211 17.36 33.66 -24.66
C LEU A 211 17.10 32.21 -25.06
N ARG A 212 16.57 31.39 -24.13
CA ARG A 212 16.22 30.00 -24.43
C ARG A 212 15.01 29.92 -25.37
N TRP A 213 14.01 30.80 -25.20
CA TRP A 213 12.90 30.93 -26.15
C TRP A 213 13.40 31.27 -27.55
N LEU A 214 14.30 32.20 -27.66
CA LEU A 214 14.91 32.62 -28.92
C LEU A 214 15.71 31.49 -29.56
N LEU A 215 16.54 30.76 -28.80
CA LEU A 215 17.33 29.63 -29.30
C LEU A 215 16.43 28.48 -29.79
N LEU A 216 15.32 28.19 -29.11
CA LEU A 216 14.36 27.17 -29.52
C LEU A 216 13.63 27.55 -30.82
N HIS A 217 13.39 28.84 -31.07
CA HIS A 217 12.77 29.36 -32.30
C HIS A 217 13.74 29.51 -33.47
N LEU A 218 15.04 29.72 -33.20
CA LEU A 218 16.08 29.80 -34.22
C LEU A 218 16.60 28.41 -34.65
N ALA A 219 16.39 27.38 -33.84
CA ALA A 219 16.84 26.02 -34.12
C ALA A 219 15.87 25.20 -34.99
N SER A 220 14.73 25.77 -35.40
CA SER A 220 13.75 25.10 -36.27
C SER A 220 13.57 25.88 -37.57
N PRO A 221 14.35 25.57 -38.66
CA PRO A 221 14.25 26.30 -39.90
C PRO A 221 12.96 26.03 -40.69
N GLU A 222 12.19 25.05 -40.31
CA GLU A 222 10.91 24.69 -40.96
C GLU A 222 9.74 24.76 -39.95
N ALA A 223 9.43 25.97 -39.50
CA ALA A 223 8.11 26.18 -38.91
C ALA A 223 7.08 26.09 -40.04
N ILE A 224 6.64 24.87 -40.36
CA ILE A 224 5.42 24.67 -41.13
C ILE A 224 4.35 25.45 -40.37
N LEU A 225 3.69 26.41 -41.06
CA LEU A 225 2.53 27.16 -40.53
C LEU A 225 1.39 26.16 -40.31
N LEU A 226 1.47 25.39 -39.22
CA LEU A 226 0.39 24.53 -38.75
C LEU A 226 -0.74 25.44 -38.26
N ASN A 227 -1.97 25.05 -38.52
CA ASN A 227 -3.14 25.73 -37.98
C ASN A 227 -3.02 25.79 -36.44
N GLN A 228 -2.64 26.94 -35.92
CA GLN A 228 -2.33 27.12 -34.47
C GLN A 228 -3.52 26.77 -33.58
N GLU A 229 -4.74 26.93 -34.04
CA GLU A 229 -5.97 26.63 -33.28
C GLU A 229 -6.16 25.12 -33.15
N ALA A 230 -5.99 24.36 -34.24
CA ALA A 230 -6.08 22.90 -34.24
C ALA A 230 -4.97 22.25 -33.38
N LEU A 231 -3.73 22.76 -33.47
CA LEU A 231 -2.62 22.34 -32.65
C LEU A 231 -2.84 22.60 -31.16
N LYS A 232 -3.43 23.76 -30.82
CA LYS A 232 -3.75 24.10 -29.45
C LYS A 232 -4.83 23.17 -28.88
N GLN A 233 -5.86 22.85 -29.66
CA GLN A 233 -6.91 21.92 -29.23
C GLN A 233 -6.37 20.48 -29.09
N ASP A 234 -5.52 20.03 -30.00
CA ASP A 234 -4.89 18.71 -29.93
C ASP A 234 -3.94 18.63 -28.74
N ALA A 235 -3.16 19.69 -28.44
CA ALA A 235 -2.29 19.74 -27.28
C ALA A 235 -3.08 19.69 -25.95
N ILE A 236 -4.21 20.39 -25.86
CA ILE A 236 -5.11 20.33 -24.68
C ILE A 236 -5.66 18.91 -24.50
N ARG A 237 -6.13 18.26 -25.57
CA ARG A 237 -6.61 16.88 -25.50
C ARG A 237 -5.52 15.90 -25.08
N MET A 238 -4.30 16.06 -25.56
CA MET A 238 -3.16 15.22 -25.18
C MET A 238 -2.81 15.40 -23.71
N GLU A 239 -2.81 16.65 -23.21
CA GLU A 239 -2.59 16.95 -21.80
C GLU A 239 -3.68 16.32 -20.92
N GLU A 240 -4.96 16.49 -21.27
CA GLU A 240 -6.09 15.89 -20.55
C GLU A 240 -6.03 14.37 -20.54
N ASN A 241 -5.74 13.73 -21.67
CA ASN A 241 -5.60 12.29 -21.77
C ASN A 241 -4.39 11.78 -20.99
N GLY A 242 -3.26 12.50 -21.06
CA GLY A 242 -2.07 12.19 -20.28
C GLY A 242 -2.31 12.26 -18.78
N LEU A 243 -3.01 13.28 -18.30
CA LEU A 243 -3.39 13.41 -16.89
C LEU A 243 -4.35 12.30 -16.45
N LEU A 244 -5.33 11.93 -17.28
CA LEU A 244 -6.25 10.82 -16.99
C LEU A 244 -5.50 9.50 -16.87
N TYR A 245 -4.64 9.17 -17.82
CA TYR A 245 -3.84 7.96 -17.82
C TYR A 245 -2.91 7.90 -16.61
N THR A 246 -2.24 9.01 -16.30
CA THR A 246 -1.37 9.13 -15.13
C THR A 246 -2.14 8.93 -13.82
N GLN A 247 -3.34 9.52 -13.72
CA GLN A 247 -4.22 9.33 -12.57
C GLN A 247 -4.63 7.87 -12.38
N GLU A 248 -4.96 7.17 -13.47
CA GLU A 248 -5.33 5.76 -13.42
C GLU A 248 -4.18 4.87 -12.94
N ILE A 249 -2.96 5.12 -13.43
CA ILE A 249 -1.76 4.40 -12.97
C ILE A 249 -1.55 4.59 -11.46
N TYR A 250 -1.62 5.83 -10.95
CA TYR A 250 -1.43 6.06 -9.51
C TYR A 250 -2.56 5.48 -8.69
N ARG A 251 -3.79 5.52 -9.17
CA ARG A 251 -4.92 4.86 -8.50
C ARG A 251 -4.71 3.36 -8.37
N GLU A 252 -4.24 2.71 -9.43
CA GLU A 252 -3.92 1.28 -9.40
C GLU A 252 -2.76 0.98 -8.44
N PHE A 253 -1.71 1.79 -8.45
CA PHE A 253 -0.60 1.67 -7.50
C PHE A 253 -1.06 1.82 -6.04
N LEU A 254 -1.85 2.84 -5.74
CA LEU A 254 -2.40 3.06 -4.41
C LEU A 254 -3.32 1.93 -3.97
N TYR A 255 -4.13 1.39 -4.89
CA TYR A 255 -4.97 0.23 -4.62
C TYR A 255 -4.14 -0.99 -4.23
N GLN A 256 -3.03 -1.26 -4.93
CA GLN A 256 -2.11 -2.35 -4.60
C GLN A 256 -1.48 -2.19 -3.20
N PHE A 257 -1.10 -0.97 -2.81
CA PHE A 257 -0.60 -0.69 -1.46
C PHE A 257 -1.69 -0.82 -0.41
N GLN A 258 -2.88 -0.31 -0.69
CA GLN A 258 -4.04 -0.45 0.19
C GLN A 258 -4.38 -1.91 0.45
N GLU A 259 -4.44 -2.73 -0.61
CA GLU A 259 -4.70 -4.17 -0.48
C GLU A 259 -3.62 -4.85 0.36
N PHE A 260 -2.35 -4.56 0.10
CA PHE A 260 -1.24 -5.10 0.88
C PHE A 260 -1.34 -4.77 2.37
N PHE A 261 -1.47 -3.49 2.74
CA PHE A 261 -1.54 -3.08 4.13
C PHE A 261 -2.83 -3.55 4.81
N SER A 262 -3.95 -3.58 4.09
CA SER A 262 -5.22 -4.12 4.58
C SER A 262 -5.11 -5.60 4.91
N GLN A 263 -4.56 -6.41 4.00
CA GLN A 263 -4.33 -7.83 4.24
C GLN A 263 -3.34 -8.07 5.38
N LEU A 264 -2.28 -7.29 5.44
CA LEU A 264 -1.31 -7.37 6.53
C LEU A 264 -1.97 -7.05 7.88
N GLN A 265 -2.75 -5.98 7.97
CA GLN A 265 -3.47 -5.58 9.18
C GLN A 265 -4.47 -6.66 9.63
N ILE A 266 -5.24 -7.22 8.70
CA ILE A 266 -6.23 -8.27 9.01
C ILE A 266 -5.54 -9.52 9.55
N GLN A 267 -4.53 -10.00 8.83
CA GLN A 267 -3.90 -11.29 9.13
C GLN A 267 -3.02 -11.21 10.37
N VAL A 268 -2.22 -10.15 10.51
CA VAL A 268 -1.40 -9.93 11.71
C VAL A 268 -2.27 -9.58 12.91
N GLY A 269 -3.35 -8.82 12.74
CA GLY A 269 -4.29 -8.49 13.81
C GLY A 269 -4.92 -9.72 14.47
N PHE A 270 -5.18 -10.79 13.70
CA PHE A 270 -5.62 -12.06 14.26
C PHE A 270 -4.55 -12.67 15.19
N TYR A 271 -3.28 -12.66 14.81
CA TYR A 271 -2.20 -13.20 15.62
C TYR A 271 -1.89 -12.36 16.86
N VAL A 272 -2.01 -11.04 16.75
CA VAL A 272 -1.98 -10.15 17.93
C VAL A 272 -3.11 -10.48 18.90
N GLY A 273 -4.32 -10.74 18.38
CA GLY A 273 -5.44 -11.22 19.19
C GLY A 273 -5.15 -12.53 19.89
N CYS A 274 -4.52 -13.50 19.22
CA CYS A 274 -4.10 -14.76 19.83
C CYS A 274 -3.06 -14.56 20.93
N ALA A 275 -2.08 -13.69 20.72
CA ALA A 275 -1.08 -13.33 21.72
C ALA A 275 -1.71 -12.66 22.97
N ASN A 276 -2.68 -11.75 22.75
CA ASN A 276 -3.43 -11.12 23.84
C ASN A 276 -4.21 -12.15 24.68
N LEU A 277 -4.87 -13.09 24.01
CA LEU A 277 -5.59 -14.18 24.68
C LEU A 277 -4.63 -15.06 25.50
N GLY A 278 -3.46 -15.42 24.91
CA GLY A 278 -2.42 -16.17 25.61
C GLY A 278 -1.94 -15.48 26.88
N ARG A 279 -1.67 -14.17 26.84
CA ARG A 279 -1.30 -13.37 28.01
C ARG A 279 -2.43 -13.35 29.06
N SER A 280 -3.68 -13.19 28.65
CA SER A 280 -4.84 -13.19 29.56
C SER A 280 -5.00 -14.54 30.27
N LEU A 281 -4.86 -15.65 29.57
CA LEU A 281 -4.91 -17.00 30.14
C LEU A 281 -3.74 -17.28 31.11
N HIS A 282 -2.54 -16.80 30.79
CA HIS A 282 -1.38 -16.94 31.68
C HIS A 282 -1.57 -16.17 32.99
N ASN A 283 -2.11 -14.94 32.93
CA ASN A 283 -2.38 -14.13 34.10
C ASN A 283 -3.44 -14.79 35.02
N LEU A 284 -4.54 -15.30 34.42
CA LEU A 284 -5.57 -16.02 35.18
C LEU A 284 -5.03 -17.29 35.88
N LYS A 285 -4.11 -18.02 35.23
CA LYS A 285 -3.46 -19.17 35.82
C LYS A 285 -2.60 -18.77 37.02
N ASN A 286 -1.86 -17.69 36.91
CA ASN A 286 -1.00 -17.20 38.00
C ASN A 286 -1.83 -16.66 39.18
N GLU A 287 -2.91 -15.92 38.93
CA GLU A 287 -3.84 -15.45 39.99
C GLU A 287 -4.49 -16.62 40.74
N ASN A 288 -4.96 -17.66 40.01
CA ASN A 288 -5.52 -18.85 40.64
C ASN A 288 -4.48 -19.65 41.44
N MET A 289 -3.23 -19.68 41.00
CA MET A 289 -2.14 -20.33 41.79
C MET A 289 -1.81 -19.53 43.05
N LEU A 290 -1.83 -18.19 43.00
CA LEU A 290 -1.59 -17.32 44.16
C LEU A 290 -2.75 -17.42 45.15
N SER A 291 -4.00 -17.44 44.71
CA SER A 291 -5.17 -17.62 45.58
C SER A 291 -5.28 -19.00 46.21
N ALA A 292 -4.68 -20.03 45.59
CA ALA A 292 -4.62 -21.38 46.16
C ALA A 292 -3.46 -21.54 47.17
N CYS A 293 -2.55 -20.57 47.27
CA CYS A 293 -1.42 -20.57 48.21
C CYS A 293 -1.66 -19.65 49.43
N GLU A 294 -2.77 -18.98 49.56
CA GLU A 294 -3.14 -18.26 50.78
C GLU A 294 -3.72 -19.28 51.80
N PRO A 295 -3.18 -19.30 53.04
CA PRO A 295 -3.55 -20.27 54.06
C PRO A 295 -4.93 -20.04 54.64
#